data_6d83ceb0b8a533398b04cd69caacb4e1
#
_entry.id   6d83ceb0b8a533398b04cd69caacb4e1
#
_cell.length_a   1.000
_cell.length_b   1.000
_cell.length_c   1.000
_cell.angle_alpha   90.00
_cell.angle_beta   90.00
_cell.angle_gamma   90.00
#
_symmetry.space_group_name_H-M   'P 1'
#
loop_
_entity.id
_entity.type
_entity.pdbx_description
1 polymer ?
#
loop_
_entity_poly.entity_id
_entity_poly.type
_entity_poly.pdbx_seq_one_letter_code
_entity_poly.pdbx_strand_id
1 'polypeptide(L)'
;MLELKGKYNTTKVFTDNVDNETISQVIELLNQDYIKNAKIRIMPDCHAGAGCVIGTTMTISDKVCPNLVGVDIGCGMLAVRIAEKDVDLPKLDDVINTYVPAGFNVNDEPLGNFSHLNDLEIGRASCRERVCLYV
;
A
#
# COMPACT_ATOMS: atom_id res chain seq x y z
N MET A 1 -3.34 -16.17 14.80
CA MET A 1 -4.28 -16.12 13.64
C MET A 1 -5.65 -15.82 14.18
N LEU A 2 -6.25 -14.74 13.73
CA LEU A 2 -7.53 -14.23 14.21
C LEU A 2 -8.63 -14.52 13.18
N GLU A 3 -9.85 -14.81 13.65
CA GLU A 3 -11.04 -14.93 12.79
C GLU A 3 -12.02 -13.81 13.14
N LEU A 4 -12.40 -13.03 12.13
CA LEU A 4 -13.35 -11.94 12.28
C LEU A 4 -14.62 -12.24 11.49
N LYS A 5 -15.77 -11.96 12.10
CA LYS A 5 -17.09 -12.21 11.55
C LYS A 5 -17.89 -10.92 11.47
N GLY A 6 -18.38 -10.60 10.30
CA GLY A 6 -19.37 -9.56 10.07
C GLY A 6 -20.77 -10.12 9.81
N LYS A 7 -21.65 -9.24 9.35
CA LYS A 7 -23.05 -9.60 9.03
C LYS A 7 -23.16 -10.55 7.85
N TYR A 8 -22.34 -10.38 6.82
CA TYR A 8 -22.50 -11.11 5.56
C TYR A 8 -21.35 -12.07 5.27
N ASN A 9 -20.19 -11.91 5.92
CA ASN A 9 -19.03 -12.76 5.64
C ASN A 9 -18.14 -12.91 6.89
N THR A 10 -17.18 -13.84 6.77
CA THR A 10 -16.15 -14.11 7.77
C THR A 10 -14.79 -14.14 7.10
N THR A 11 -13.76 -13.64 7.75
CA THR A 11 -12.39 -13.67 7.25
C THR A 11 -11.40 -14.22 8.27
N LYS A 12 -10.28 -14.73 7.76
CA LYS A 12 -9.10 -15.06 8.57
C LYS A 12 -8.07 -13.96 8.40
N VAL A 13 -7.52 -13.51 9.53
CA VAL A 13 -6.40 -12.58 9.62
C VAL A 13 -5.16 -13.38 9.96
N PHE A 14 -4.11 -13.27 9.17
CA PHE A 14 -2.90 -14.09 9.29
C PHE A 14 -1.85 -13.49 10.23
N THR A 15 -2.27 -12.63 11.14
CA THR A 15 -1.46 -12.10 12.24
C THR A 15 -2.29 -12.02 13.51
N ASP A 16 -1.62 -11.94 14.66
CA ASP A 16 -2.25 -11.71 15.96
C ASP A 16 -2.04 -10.26 16.44
N ASN A 17 -1.15 -9.52 15.77
CA ASN A 17 -0.86 -8.12 16.05
C ASN A 17 -1.65 -7.22 15.10
N VAL A 18 -2.86 -6.85 15.50
CA VAL A 18 -3.77 -6.01 14.72
C VAL A 18 -4.35 -4.93 15.64
N ASP A 19 -4.25 -3.68 15.23
CA ASP A 19 -4.85 -2.56 15.96
C ASP A 19 -6.38 -2.50 15.81
N ASN A 20 -7.03 -1.77 16.72
CA ASN A 20 -8.48 -1.69 16.78
C ASN A 20 -9.10 -0.99 15.56
N GLU A 21 -8.39 -0.05 14.93
CA GLU A 21 -8.87 0.64 13.73
C GLU A 21 -8.93 -0.32 12.55
N THR A 22 -7.86 -1.10 12.36
CA THR A 22 -7.81 -2.17 11.36
C THR A 22 -8.93 -3.20 11.55
N ILE A 23 -9.14 -3.67 12.81
CA ILE A 23 -10.25 -4.58 13.12
C ILE A 23 -11.60 -3.98 12.75
N SER A 24 -11.82 -2.70 13.09
CA SER A 24 -13.07 -2.00 12.77
C SER A 24 -13.32 -1.92 11.27
N GLN A 25 -12.30 -1.58 10.49
CA GLN A 25 -12.39 -1.52 9.03
C GLN A 25 -12.63 -2.90 8.40
N VAL A 26 -12.03 -3.96 8.94
CA VAL A 26 -12.32 -5.34 8.49
C VAL A 26 -13.79 -5.69 8.75
N ILE A 27 -14.30 -5.39 9.94
CA ILE A 27 -15.71 -5.67 10.28
C ILE A 27 -16.66 -4.86 9.39
N GLU A 28 -16.32 -3.59 9.11
CA GLU A 28 -17.10 -2.75 8.19
C GLU A 28 -17.16 -3.36 6.79
N LEU A 29 -16.03 -3.84 6.26
CA LEU A 29 -16.00 -4.59 5.00
C LEU A 29 -16.90 -5.82 5.06
N LEU A 30 -16.79 -6.63 6.12
CA LEU A 30 -17.57 -7.87 6.28
C LEU A 30 -19.08 -7.63 6.47
N ASN A 31 -19.49 -6.39 6.74
CA ASN A 31 -20.88 -5.96 6.83
C ASN A 31 -21.47 -5.50 5.49
N GLN A 32 -20.69 -5.50 4.42
CA GLN A 32 -21.18 -5.16 3.08
C GLN A 32 -21.84 -6.36 2.41
N ASP A 33 -22.96 -6.14 1.74
CA ASP A 33 -23.74 -7.23 1.11
C ASP A 33 -23.07 -7.79 -0.15
N TYR A 34 -22.29 -6.97 -0.87
CA TYR A 34 -21.66 -7.36 -2.12
C TYR A 34 -20.52 -8.38 -1.95
N ILE A 35 -19.99 -8.53 -0.72
CA ILE A 35 -18.93 -9.52 -0.45
C ILE A 35 -19.46 -10.86 0.09
N LYS A 36 -20.76 -11.07 0.11
CA LYS A 36 -21.41 -12.24 0.73
C LYS A 36 -20.83 -13.58 0.27
N ASN A 37 -20.47 -13.68 -1.01
CA ASN A 37 -19.92 -14.90 -1.59
C ASN A 37 -18.41 -14.82 -1.83
N ALA A 38 -17.76 -13.74 -1.41
CA ALA A 38 -16.33 -13.55 -1.57
C ALA A 38 -15.53 -14.39 -0.55
N LYS A 39 -14.40 -14.91 -0.99
CA LYS A 39 -13.40 -15.50 -0.10
C LYS A 39 -12.41 -14.42 0.28
N ILE A 40 -12.46 -13.95 1.52
CA ILE A 40 -11.64 -12.84 2.02
C ILE A 40 -10.54 -13.37 2.92
N ARG A 41 -9.35 -12.81 2.78
CA ARG A 41 -8.18 -13.08 3.63
C ARG A 41 -7.45 -11.77 3.89
N ILE A 42 -7.01 -11.60 5.14
CA ILE A 42 -6.24 -10.44 5.57
C ILE A 42 -4.81 -10.88 5.84
N MET A 43 -3.86 -10.28 5.14
CA MET A 43 -2.46 -10.66 5.16
C MET A 43 -1.76 -10.14 6.42
N PRO A 44 -0.56 -10.68 6.78
CA PRO A 44 0.10 -10.35 8.06
C PRO A 44 0.52 -8.91 8.26
N ASP A 45 0.74 -8.16 7.18
CA ASP A 45 1.14 -6.75 7.16
C ASP A 45 -0.05 -5.78 7.17
N CYS A 46 -1.23 -6.27 7.55
CA CYS A 46 -2.45 -5.47 7.50
C CYS A 46 -2.40 -4.26 8.44
N HIS A 47 -2.95 -3.17 7.93
CA HIS A 47 -3.13 -1.93 8.67
C HIS A 47 -4.28 -1.10 8.08
N ALA A 48 -4.76 -0.12 8.82
CA ALA A 48 -5.84 0.74 8.38
C ALA A 48 -5.45 1.54 7.11
N GLY A 49 -6.35 1.59 6.15
CA GLY A 49 -6.17 2.28 4.88
C GLY A 49 -7.26 3.33 4.61
N ALA A 50 -7.08 4.15 3.56
CA ALA A 50 -7.98 5.26 3.24
C ALA A 50 -9.38 4.82 2.73
N GLY A 51 -9.57 3.56 2.35
CA GLY A 51 -10.86 3.07 1.84
C GLY A 51 -11.14 1.62 2.21
N CYS A 52 -10.10 0.89 2.53
CA CYS A 52 -10.16 -0.50 2.97
C CYS A 52 -8.86 -0.84 3.70
N VAL A 53 -8.89 -1.88 4.50
CA VAL A 53 -7.70 -2.42 5.14
C VAL A 53 -6.67 -2.84 4.09
N ILE A 54 -5.48 -2.29 4.21
CA ILE A 54 -4.33 -2.71 3.41
C ILE A 54 -3.96 -4.15 3.80
N GLY A 55 -3.52 -4.96 2.84
CA GLY A 55 -3.30 -6.39 3.03
C GLY A 55 -4.55 -7.24 2.82
N THR A 56 -5.66 -6.66 2.37
CA THR A 56 -6.88 -7.41 2.01
C THR A 56 -6.73 -8.12 0.67
N THR A 57 -7.03 -9.42 0.65
CA THR A 57 -7.21 -10.20 -0.57
C THR A 57 -8.61 -10.78 -0.62
N MET A 58 -9.25 -10.76 -1.79
CA MET A 58 -10.60 -11.32 -1.94
C MET A 58 -10.85 -11.85 -3.35
N THR A 59 -11.76 -12.82 -3.44
CA THR A 59 -12.32 -13.22 -4.73
C THR A 59 -13.47 -12.30 -5.11
N ILE A 60 -13.50 -11.88 -6.37
CA ILE A 60 -14.58 -11.06 -6.93
C ILE A 60 -15.22 -11.85 -8.07
N SER A 61 -16.54 -11.91 -8.12
CA SER A 61 -17.25 -12.65 -9.17
C SER A 61 -18.04 -11.75 -10.11
N ASP A 62 -18.92 -10.94 -9.57
CA ASP A 62 -19.93 -10.19 -10.33
C ASP A 62 -19.96 -8.69 -10.03
N LYS A 63 -19.25 -8.26 -9.01
CA LYS A 63 -19.23 -6.86 -8.56
C LYS A 63 -17.80 -6.40 -8.31
N VAL A 64 -17.52 -5.15 -8.63
CA VAL A 64 -16.25 -4.48 -8.37
C VAL A 64 -16.51 -3.26 -7.49
N CYS A 65 -15.72 -3.12 -6.44
CA CYS A 65 -15.69 -1.91 -5.64
C CYS A 65 -14.37 -1.15 -5.93
N PRO A 66 -14.41 -0.03 -6.66
CA PRO A 66 -13.19 0.69 -7.05
C PRO A 66 -12.32 1.10 -5.87
N ASN A 67 -12.93 1.47 -4.75
CA ASN A 67 -12.20 1.89 -3.55
C ASN A 67 -11.37 0.75 -2.91
N LEU A 68 -11.66 -0.50 -3.24
CA LEU A 68 -10.90 -1.66 -2.74
C LEU A 68 -9.70 -2.03 -3.62
N VAL A 69 -9.60 -1.45 -4.82
CA VAL A 69 -8.45 -1.69 -5.71
C VAL A 69 -7.21 -1.01 -5.21
N GLY A 70 -7.36 0.10 -4.49
CA GLY A 70 -6.29 0.86 -3.87
C GLY A 70 -6.22 2.31 -4.37
N VAL A 71 -5.69 3.17 -3.53
CA VAL A 71 -5.52 4.60 -3.83
C VAL A 71 -4.26 4.82 -4.68
N ASP A 72 -3.26 3.97 -4.50
CA ASP A 72 -1.96 4.02 -5.18
C ASP A 72 -1.78 2.78 -6.07
N ILE A 73 -2.57 2.69 -7.13
CA ILE A 73 -2.61 1.53 -8.03
C ILE A 73 -1.30 1.33 -8.79
N GLY A 74 -0.58 2.42 -9.05
CA GLY A 74 0.70 2.42 -9.74
C GLY A 74 1.91 2.31 -8.81
N CYS A 75 1.72 1.93 -7.54
CA CYS A 75 2.80 1.82 -6.57
C CYS A 75 3.87 0.84 -7.04
N GLY A 76 5.10 1.30 -7.07
CA GLY A 76 6.24 0.51 -7.49
C GLY A 76 7.43 0.71 -6.56
N MET A 77 8.35 -0.23 -6.57
CA MET A 77 9.57 -0.21 -5.78
C MET A 77 10.78 -0.25 -6.71
N LEU A 78 11.69 0.70 -6.54
CA LEU A 78 13.01 0.68 -7.18
C LEU A 78 14.05 0.35 -6.12
N ALA A 79 14.75 -0.75 -6.28
CA ALA A 79 15.86 -1.12 -5.42
C ALA A 79 17.20 -0.80 -6.10
N VAL A 80 18.04 -0.04 -5.47
CA VAL A 80 19.38 0.32 -5.95
C VAL A 80 20.42 -0.15 -4.97
N ARG A 81 21.39 -0.95 -5.45
CA ARG A 81 22.53 -1.35 -4.65
C ARG A 81 23.56 -0.23 -4.64
N ILE A 82 23.89 0.27 -3.46
CA ILE A 82 24.96 1.25 -3.28
C ILE A 82 26.31 0.54 -3.08
N ALA A 83 27.40 1.19 -3.51
CA ALA A 83 28.74 0.64 -3.42
C ALA A 83 29.38 0.86 -2.04
N GLU A 84 28.97 1.92 -1.36
CA GLU A 84 29.45 2.30 -0.03
C GLU A 84 28.94 1.29 1.00
N LYS A 85 29.87 0.83 1.87
CA LYS A 85 29.53 -0.08 2.98
C LYS A 85 29.26 0.67 4.27
N ASP A 86 29.88 1.84 4.44
CA ASP A 86 29.71 2.69 5.61
C ASP A 86 28.90 3.91 5.21
N VAL A 87 27.64 3.95 5.63
CA VAL A 87 26.73 5.04 5.35
C VAL A 87 26.64 5.94 6.58
N ASP A 88 26.88 7.24 6.37
CA ASP A 88 26.64 8.27 7.39
C ASP A 88 25.12 8.46 7.54
N LEU A 89 24.54 7.77 8.52
CA LEU A 89 23.09 7.76 8.74
C LEU A 89 22.50 9.15 9.05
N PRO A 90 23.14 10.00 9.89
CA PRO A 90 22.67 11.36 10.09
C PRO A 90 22.61 12.17 8.80
N LYS A 91 23.64 12.10 7.96
CA LYS A 91 23.67 12.78 6.67
C LYS A 91 22.64 12.24 5.70
N LEU A 92 22.42 10.93 5.71
CA LEU A 92 21.37 10.29 4.90
C LEU A 92 19.99 10.76 5.33
N ASP A 93 19.73 10.84 6.62
CA ASP A 93 18.47 11.34 7.18
C ASP A 93 18.20 12.79 6.75
N ASP A 94 19.21 13.66 6.83
CA ASP A 94 19.11 15.05 6.37
C ASP A 94 18.77 15.14 4.87
N VAL A 95 19.40 14.30 4.05
CA VAL A 95 19.14 14.24 2.60
C VAL A 95 17.72 13.76 2.32
N ILE A 96 17.27 12.71 3.00
CA ILE A 96 15.90 12.19 2.85
C ILE A 96 14.88 13.27 3.22
N ASN A 97 15.03 13.89 4.37
CA ASN A 97 14.10 14.93 4.85
C ASN A 97 14.09 16.18 3.96
N THR A 98 15.22 16.49 3.31
CA THR A 98 15.32 17.70 2.47
C THR A 98 14.80 17.47 1.05
N TYR A 99 15.08 16.32 0.45
CA TYR A 99 14.87 16.10 -0.98
C TYR A 99 13.80 15.07 -1.31
N VAL A 100 13.44 14.18 -0.39
CA VAL A 100 12.45 13.12 -0.65
C VAL A 100 11.07 13.60 -0.18
N PRO A 101 10.14 13.83 -1.10
CA PRO A 101 8.81 14.28 -0.72
C PRO A 101 8.03 13.18 -0.01
N ALA A 102 7.26 13.54 1.02
CA ALA A 102 6.42 12.64 1.79
C ALA A 102 4.95 13.07 1.74
N GLY A 103 4.05 12.12 1.89
CA GLY A 103 2.60 12.36 1.91
C GLY A 103 2.09 12.91 0.57
N PHE A 104 1.54 14.13 0.59
CA PHE A 104 1.00 14.81 -0.58
C PHE A 104 2.00 15.72 -1.30
N ASN A 105 3.19 15.84 -0.76
CA ASN A 105 4.24 16.64 -1.38
C ASN A 105 4.79 15.94 -2.61
N VAL A 106 5.15 16.70 -3.62
CA VAL A 106 5.80 16.27 -4.86
C VAL A 106 6.93 17.25 -5.19
N ASN A 107 7.98 16.76 -5.83
CA ASN A 107 8.99 17.64 -6.39
C ASN A 107 8.47 18.29 -7.69
N ASP A 108 8.78 19.56 -7.90
CA ASP A 108 8.41 20.28 -9.13
C ASP A 108 9.21 19.75 -10.33
N GLU A 109 10.46 19.31 -10.07
CA GLU A 109 11.36 18.76 -11.08
C GLU A 109 11.88 17.39 -10.64
N PRO A 110 12.13 16.46 -11.58
CA PRO A 110 12.69 15.16 -11.25
C PRO A 110 14.12 15.30 -10.69
N LEU A 111 14.39 14.63 -9.58
CA LEU A 111 15.72 14.61 -8.94
C LEU A 111 16.76 13.76 -9.71
N GLY A 112 16.35 13.02 -10.72
CA GLY A 112 17.20 12.12 -11.50
C GLY A 112 16.69 11.85 -12.88
N ASN A 113 17.50 11.14 -13.69
CA ASN A 113 17.12 10.71 -15.02
C ASN A 113 16.41 9.35 -14.93
N PHE A 114 15.10 9.37 -15.06
CA PHE A 114 14.23 8.19 -15.05
C PHE A 114 13.79 7.80 -16.47
N SER A 115 14.71 7.81 -17.44
CA SER A 115 14.43 7.50 -18.85
C SER A 115 13.70 6.18 -19.06
N HIS A 116 13.91 5.19 -18.19
CA HIS A 116 13.21 3.90 -18.23
C HIS A 116 11.70 3.99 -17.94
N LEU A 117 11.22 5.05 -17.32
CA LEU A 117 9.78 5.25 -17.11
C LEU A 117 9.04 5.54 -18.42
N ASN A 118 9.75 6.02 -19.45
CA ASN A 118 9.17 6.26 -20.77
C ASN A 118 8.87 4.97 -21.53
N ASP A 119 9.49 3.86 -21.15
CA ASP A 119 9.29 2.54 -21.76
C ASP A 119 8.08 1.79 -21.17
N LEU A 120 7.50 2.32 -20.11
CA LEU A 120 6.30 1.76 -19.49
C LEU A 120 5.07 2.31 -20.22
N GLU A 121 4.29 1.45 -20.86
CA GLU A 121 2.97 1.77 -21.44
C GLU A 121 1.91 2.08 -20.36
N ILE A 122 2.32 2.67 -19.26
CA ILE A 122 1.41 3.10 -18.22
C ILE A 122 0.94 4.49 -18.63
N GLY A 123 -0.33 4.64 -18.93
CA GLY A 123 -0.95 5.94 -19.08
C GLY A 123 -0.53 6.84 -17.93
N ARG A 124 -0.43 8.15 -18.17
CA ARG A 124 0.00 9.17 -17.21
C ARG A 124 -0.87 9.16 -15.94
N ALA A 125 -0.74 8.11 -15.15
CA ALA A 125 -1.07 8.20 -13.74
C ALA A 125 -0.06 9.19 -13.15
N SER A 126 -0.53 10.16 -12.39
CA SER A 126 0.34 11.02 -11.60
C SER A 126 1.07 10.15 -10.57
N CYS A 127 2.15 9.51 -10.99
CA CYS A 127 3.02 8.78 -10.10
C CYS A 127 3.65 9.81 -9.17
N ARG A 128 3.17 9.87 -7.96
CA ARG A 128 3.88 10.54 -6.88
C ARG A 128 5.13 9.73 -6.65
N GLU A 129 6.28 10.27 -7.04
CA GLU A 129 7.57 9.65 -6.76
C GLU A 129 7.76 9.54 -5.25
N ARG A 130 7.58 8.35 -4.73
CA ARG A 130 8.07 7.98 -3.41
C ARG A 130 9.32 7.15 -3.62
N VAL A 131 10.46 7.70 -3.28
CA VAL A 131 11.73 6.97 -3.27
C VAL A 131 11.91 6.37 -1.87
N CYS A 132 11.80 5.06 -1.76
CA CYS A 132 12.20 4.34 -0.55
C CYS A 132 13.59 3.75 -0.80
N LEU A 133 14.58 4.19 -0.03
CA LEU A 133 15.92 3.60 -0.01
C LEU A 133 15.93 2.44 1.00
N TYR A 134 16.22 1.23 0.50
CA TYR A 134 16.60 0.12 1.37
C TYR A 134 18.13 0.00 1.37
N VAL A 135 18.71 0.03 2.56
CA VAL A 135 20.16 -0.20 2.80
C VAL A 135 20.37 -1.67 3.14
#